data_08a91d248fa090908b62fc79b7f7efbd
#
_entry.id   08a91d248fa090908b62fc79b7f7efbd
#
_cell.length_a   1.000
_cell.length_b   1.000
_cell.length_c   1.000
_cell.angle_alpha   90.00
_cell.angle_beta   90.00
_cell.angle_gamma   90.00
#
_symmetry.space_group_name_H-M   'P 1'
#
loop_
_entity.id
_entity.type
_entity.pdbx_description
1 polymer ?
#
loop_
_entity_poly.entity_id
_entity_poly.type
_entity_poly.pdbx_seq_one_letter_code
_entity_poly.pdbx_strand_id
1 'polypeptide(L)'
;MSVRSAARIVTALGAANFDFTRQVVLTTEIRDPLVPTRDTKLSVIRGGLHFSGHSDGASLVVLPLQYSNCLRVRDDRARLVRANLIMTGVIFSGAIDTDISFDYGIFSPACRRGDLADMKQLGIKLAGP
;
A
#
# COMPACT_ATOMS: atom_id res chain seq x y z
N MET A 1 5.18 -0.73 -12.10
CA MET A 1 6.00 -1.97 -12.12
C MET A 1 5.61 -2.86 -10.96
N SER A 2 5.37 -4.13 -11.23
CA SER A 2 5.02 -5.12 -10.21
C SER A 2 6.21 -6.05 -9.96
N VAL A 3 6.69 -6.15 -8.72
CA VAL A 3 7.87 -6.94 -8.34
C VAL A 3 7.63 -7.62 -7.01
N ARG A 4 8.01 -8.88 -6.88
CA ARG A 4 7.77 -9.70 -5.68
C ARG A 4 9.04 -10.06 -4.90
N SER A 5 10.17 -9.46 -5.22
CA SER A 5 11.44 -9.69 -4.51
C SER A 5 11.92 -8.40 -3.87
N ALA A 6 12.25 -8.44 -2.59
CA ALA A 6 12.79 -7.26 -1.89
C ALA A 6 14.06 -6.73 -2.55
N ALA A 7 14.97 -7.62 -2.97
CA ALA A 7 16.21 -7.24 -3.64
C ALA A 7 15.92 -6.49 -4.95
N ARG A 8 14.98 -6.97 -5.75
CA ARG A 8 14.57 -6.31 -6.99
C ARG A 8 13.90 -4.96 -6.73
N ILE A 9 13.07 -4.87 -5.70
CA ILE A 9 12.40 -3.62 -5.32
C ILE A 9 13.45 -2.60 -4.90
N VAL A 10 14.39 -2.97 -4.06
CA VAL A 10 15.48 -2.08 -3.62
C VAL A 10 16.31 -1.61 -4.82
N THR A 11 16.63 -2.50 -5.75
CA THR A 11 17.35 -2.16 -6.97
C THR A 11 16.56 -1.15 -7.81
N ALA A 12 15.26 -1.36 -8.00
CA ALA A 12 14.41 -0.44 -8.75
C ALA A 12 14.32 0.93 -8.09
N LEU A 13 14.12 0.98 -6.77
CA LEU A 13 14.03 2.23 -6.01
C LEU A 13 15.35 3.00 -5.99
N GLY A 14 16.48 2.29 -6.05
CA GLY A 14 17.82 2.89 -6.08
C GLY A 14 18.29 3.32 -7.47
N ALA A 15 17.52 3.07 -8.53
CA ALA A 15 17.90 3.47 -9.87
C ALA A 15 17.86 5.00 -10.00
N ALA A 16 18.88 5.56 -10.67
CA ALA A 16 19.05 7.01 -10.77
C ALA A 16 17.88 7.72 -11.51
N ASN A 17 17.16 7.00 -12.35
CA ASN A 17 16.01 7.51 -13.10
C ASN A 17 14.66 7.23 -12.45
N PHE A 18 14.64 6.66 -11.24
CA PHE A 18 13.40 6.40 -10.53
C PHE A 18 12.84 7.70 -9.92
N ASP A 19 11.61 8.05 -10.31
CA ASP A 19 10.93 9.26 -9.85
C ASP A 19 9.82 8.90 -8.86
N PHE A 20 10.09 9.12 -7.56
CA PHE A 20 9.15 8.81 -6.48
C PHE A 20 7.85 9.63 -6.53
N THR A 21 7.81 10.72 -7.29
CA THR A 21 6.58 11.52 -7.44
C THR A 21 5.64 10.96 -8.50
N ARG A 22 6.15 10.16 -9.42
CA ARG A 22 5.40 9.63 -10.57
C ARG A 22 5.44 8.12 -10.70
N GLN A 23 6.34 7.46 -10.00
CA GLN A 23 6.57 6.03 -10.12
C GLN A 23 6.43 5.34 -8.77
N VAL A 24 5.96 4.12 -8.81
CA VAL A 24 5.82 3.26 -7.63
C VAL A 24 6.14 1.82 -8.02
N VAL A 25 6.77 1.09 -7.12
CA VAL A 25 7.02 -0.33 -7.29
C VAL A 25 5.99 -1.11 -6.47
N LEU A 26 5.22 -1.96 -7.13
CA LEU A 26 4.15 -2.73 -6.50
C LEU A 26 4.50 -4.22 -6.49
N THR A 27 3.98 -4.93 -5.49
CA THR A 27 4.02 -6.39 -5.46
C THR A 27 2.81 -7.01 -6.15
N THR A 28 1.80 -6.20 -6.47
CA THR A 28 0.57 -6.62 -7.15
C THR A 28 0.49 -5.97 -8.51
N GLU A 29 0.05 -6.72 -9.52
CA GLU A 29 -0.18 -6.21 -10.85
C GLU A 29 -1.46 -5.38 -10.90
N ILE A 30 -1.38 -4.21 -11.54
CA ILE A 30 -2.54 -3.34 -11.78
C ILE A 30 -2.75 -3.26 -13.30
N ARG A 31 -3.95 -3.58 -13.73
CA ARG A 31 -4.30 -3.63 -15.16
C ARG A 31 -4.85 -2.31 -15.68
N ASP A 32 -5.50 -1.53 -14.82
CA ASP A 32 -6.12 -0.27 -15.21
C ASP A 32 -5.08 0.84 -15.33
N PRO A 33 -5.17 1.70 -16.36
CA PRO A 33 -4.31 2.87 -16.43
C PRO A 33 -4.61 3.81 -15.26
N LEU A 34 -3.54 4.31 -14.63
CA LEU A 34 -3.66 5.20 -13.48
C LEU A 34 -3.71 6.67 -13.93
N VAL A 35 -4.55 7.44 -13.27
CA VAL A 35 -4.65 8.90 -13.45
C VAL A 35 -4.30 9.62 -12.15
N PRO A 36 -3.83 10.88 -12.22
CA PRO A 36 -3.54 11.65 -11.01
C PRO A 36 -4.77 11.87 -10.14
N THR A 37 -4.55 11.97 -8.84
CA THR A 37 -5.60 12.32 -7.87
C THR A 37 -5.75 13.82 -7.74
N ARG A 38 -6.91 14.25 -7.26
CA ARG A 38 -7.22 15.65 -6.92
C ARG A 38 -7.73 15.74 -5.48
N ASP A 39 -7.50 16.90 -4.84
CA ASP A 39 -8.04 17.24 -3.52
C ASP A 39 -7.70 16.20 -2.46
N THR A 40 -6.48 15.69 -2.48
CA THR A 40 -6.00 14.68 -1.54
C THR A 40 -5.77 15.28 -0.17
N LYS A 41 -6.36 14.67 0.86
CA LYS A 41 -6.18 15.05 2.26
C LYS A 41 -5.88 13.83 3.11
N LEU A 42 -4.95 13.99 4.03
CA LEU A 42 -4.57 12.98 5.01
C LEU A 42 -4.61 13.57 6.40
N SER A 43 -5.14 12.81 7.35
CA SER A 43 -5.04 13.14 8.77
C SER A 43 -4.77 11.87 9.57
N VAL A 44 -4.04 12.01 10.67
CA VAL A 44 -3.76 10.90 11.57
C VAL A 44 -4.96 10.69 12.47
N ILE A 45 -5.41 9.44 12.56
CA ILE A 45 -6.45 9.02 13.49
C ILE A 45 -5.90 7.94 14.42
N ARG A 46 -6.65 7.57 15.42
CA ARG A 46 -6.26 6.48 16.32
C ARG A 46 -6.20 5.17 15.55
N GLY A 47 -5.01 4.58 15.49
CA GLY A 47 -4.77 3.29 14.84
C GLY A 47 -4.64 3.33 13.33
N GLY A 48 -4.53 4.51 12.71
CA GLY A 48 -4.37 4.61 11.28
C GLY A 48 -4.41 6.02 10.72
N LEU A 49 -4.98 6.15 9.52
CA LEU A 49 -5.10 7.41 8.80
C LEU A 49 -6.52 7.59 8.28
N HIS A 50 -6.95 8.84 8.23
CA HIS A 50 -8.12 9.24 7.45
C HIS A 50 -7.66 9.80 6.11
N PHE A 51 -8.21 9.29 5.03
CA PHE A 51 -7.83 9.64 3.66
C PHE A 51 -9.05 10.09 2.87
N SER A 52 -8.91 11.18 2.15
CA SER A 52 -9.89 11.61 1.17
C SER A 52 -9.21 12.05 -0.11
N GLY A 53 -9.90 11.91 -1.23
CA GLY A 53 -9.40 12.30 -2.53
C GLY A 53 -10.43 12.08 -3.63
N HIS A 54 -10.09 12.53 -4.83
CA HIS A 54 -10.92 12.37 -6.01
C HIS A 54 -10.10 11.86 -7.17
N SER A 55 -10.65 10.91 -7.92
CA SER A 55 -10.06 10.36 -9.13
C SER A 55 -11.05 10.39 -10.28
N ASP A 56 -10.60 10.84 -11.45
CA ASP A 56 -11.39 10.82 -12.68
C ASP A 56 -11.34 9.45 -13.39
N GLY A 57 -10.63 8.51 -12.86
CA GLY A 57 -10.51 7.15 -13.35
C GLY A 57 -10.09 6.25 -12.21
N ALA A 58 -8.98 5.53 -12.35
CA ALA A 58 -8.34 4.80 -11.27
C ALA A 58 -7.08 5.54 -10.85
N SER A 59 -6.88 5.73 -9.54
CA SER A 59 -5.71 6.39 -8.99
C SER A 59 -5.07 5.55 -7.91
N LEU A 60 -3.75 5.69 -7.78
CA LEU A 60 -2.96 5.09 -6.71
C LEU A 60 -2.29 6.22 -5.91
N VAL A 61 -2.48 6.22 -4.62
CA VAL A 61 -1.79 7.13 -3.70
C VAL A 61 -0.96 6.31 -2.73
N VAL A 62 0.32 6.65 -2.59
CA VAL A 62 1.20 6.01 -1.60
C VAL A 62 1.08 6.76 -0.29
N LEU A 63 0.72 6.04 0.76
CA LEU A 63 0.49 6.58 2.09
C LEU A 63 1.71 6.35 3.00
N PRO A 64 2.00 7.27 3.93
CA PRO A 64 3.09 7.12 4.90
C PRO A 64 2.69 6.13 6.01
N LEU A 65 2.35 4.93 5.64
CA LEU A 65 1.85 3.89 6.51
C LEU A 65 2.47 2.57 6.09
N GLN A 66 3.04 1.83 7.04
CA GLN A 66 3.61 0.53 6.74
C GLN A 66 2.51 -0.44 6.30
N TYR A 67 2.75 -1.14 5.19
CA TYR A 67 1.80 -2.13 4.70
C TYR A 67 1.73 -3.34 5.62
N SER A 68 0.53 -3.80 5.85
CA SER A 68 0.23 -5.04 6.56
C SER A 68 -1.06 -5.65 6.01
N ASN A 69 -1.14 -6.96 5.98
CA ASN A 69 -2.40 -7.65 5.69
C ASN A 69 -3.45 -7.42 6.79
N CYS A 70 -3.06 -6.82 7.91
CA CYS A 70 -3.98 -6.42 8.98
C CYS A 70 -4.59 -5.04 8.76
N LEU A 71 -4.14 -4.28 7.75
CA LEU A 71 -4.77 -3.01 7.38
C LEU A 71 -6.13 -3.25 6.75
N ARG A 72 -7.07 -2.41 7.12
CA ARG A 72 -8.43 -2.40 6.57
C ARG A 72 -8.77 -1.00 6.10
N VAL A 73 -9.40 -0.93 4.94
CA VAL A 73 -10.02 0.28 4.42
C VAL A 73 -11.54 0.14 4.60
N ARG A 74 -12.16 1.19 5.13
CA ARG A 74 -13.59 1.16 5.43
C ARG A 74 -14.47 1.16 4.19
N ASP A 75 -14.06 1.93 3.16
CA ASP A 75 -14.79 2.01 1.90
C ASP A 75 -14.31 0.90 0.96
N ASP A 76 -15.22 0.04 0.53
CA ASP A 76 -14.93 -1.11 -0.34
C ASP A 76 -14.59 -0.71 -1.79
N ARG A 77 -14.80 0.55 -2.17
CA ARG A 77 -14.36 1.08 -3.47
C ARG A 77 -12.85 1.30 -3.53
N ALA A 78 -12.17 1.23 -2.40
CA ALA A 78 -10.73 1.33 -2.32
C ALA A 78 -10.09 -0.03 -2.03
N ARG A 79 -8.90 -0.22 -2.53
CA ARG A 79 -8.10 -1.43 -2.30
C ARG A 79 -6.71 -1.03 -1.83
N LEU A 80 -6.21 -1.72 -0.82
CA LEU A 80 -4.86 -1.52 -0.30
C LEU A 80 -3.88 -2.47 -0.98
N VAL A 81 -2.71 -1.95 -1.31
CA VAL A 81 -1.61 -2.73 -1.91
C VAL A 81 -0.29 -2.36 -1.24
N ARG A 82 0.68 -3.25 -1.31
CA ARG A 82 2.04 -2.95 -0.87
C ARG A 82 2.75 -2.12 -1.95
N ALA A 83 3.31 -0.99 -1.54
CA ALA A 83 4.02 -0.07 -2.43
C ALA A 83 5.44 0.17 -1.90
N ASN A 84 6.40 0.30 -2.81
CA ASN A 84 7.79 0.66 -2.49
C ASN A 84 8.37 -0.17 -1.32
N LEU A 85 8.14 -1.47 -1.34
CA LEU A 85 8.57 -2.49 -0.39
C LEU A 85 7.77 -2.52 0.91
N ILE A 86 7.68 -1.41 1.64
CA ILE A 86 7.11 -1.39 3.00
C ILE A 86 5.92 -0.43 3.15
N MET A 87 5.63 0.39 2.17
CA MET A 87 4.59 1.40 2.26
C MET A 87 3.24 0.85 1.79
N THR A 88 2.20 1.57 2.10
CA THR A 88 0.84 1.24 1.68
C THR A 88 0.44 2.12 0.50
N GLY A 89 -0.06 1.49 -0.56
CA GLY A 89 -0.76 2.19 -1.63
C GLY A 89 -2.26 2.00 -1.50
N VAL A 90 -3.03 3.02 -1.79
CA VAL A 90 -4.48 2.92 -1.92
C VAL A 90 -4.88 3.16 -3.37
N ILE A 91 -5.63 2.21 -3.94
CA ILE A 91 -6.16 2.28 -5.30
C ILE A 91 -7.66 2.54 -5.18
N PHE A 92 -8.13 3.57 -5.86
CA PHE A 92 -9.54 3.96 -5.79
C PHE A 92 -10.01 4.66 -7.07
N SER A 93 -11.33 4.77 -7.22
CA SER A 93 -11.99 5.51 -8.29
C SER A 93 -13.02 6.44 -7.70
N GLY A 94 -13.27 7.57 -8.37
CA GLY A 94 -14.26 8.55 -7.91
C GLY A 94 -13.83 9.30 -6.66
N ALA A 95 -14.81 9.84 -5.95
CA ALA A 95 -14.58 10.52 -4.68
C ALA A 95 -14.55 9.50 -3.54
N ILE A 96 -13.54 9.58 -2.70
CA ILE A 96 -13.40 8.71 -1.53
C ILE A 96 -13.11 9.53 -0.28
N ASP A 97 -13.64 9.08 0.84
CA ASP A 97 -13.45 9.69 2.15
C ASP A 97 -13.57 8.56 3.19
N THR A 98 -12.43 8.06 3.65
CA THR A 98 -12.43 6.79 4.38
C THR A 98 -11.31 6.72 5.42
N ASP A 99 -11.50 5.83 6.39
CA ASP A 99 -10.49 5.47 7.37
C ASP A 99 -9.72 4.23 6.90
N ILE A 100 -8.41 4.25 7.12
CA ILE A 100 -7.52 3.12 6.91
C ILE A 100 -6.85 2.84 8.25
N SER A 101 -7.08 1.66 8.81
CA SER A 101 -6.61 1.33 10.15
C SER A 101 -6.16 -0.12 10.25
N PHE A 102 -5.32 -0.38 11.25
CA PHE A 102 -4.91 -1.74 11.60
C PHE A 102 -6.02 -2.43 12.39
N ASP A 103 -6.39 -3.62 11.93
CA ASP A 103 -7.29 -4.51 12.64
C ASP A 103 -6.60 -5.86 12.83
N TYR A 104 -5.96 -6.01 13.97
CA TYR A 104 -5.24 -7.25 14.27
C TYR A 104 -6.18 -8.39 14.67
N GLY A 105 -7.40 -8.10 15.10
CA GLY A 105 -8.39 -9.09 15.49
C GLY A 105 -7.86 -10.07 16.54
N ILE A 106 -8.43 -10.11 17.74
CA ILE A 106 -8.01 -11.04 18.80
C ILE A 106 -8.20 -12.48 18.35
N PHE A 107 -9.21 -12.73 17.53
CA PHE A 107 -9.63 -14.08 17.13
C PHE A 107 -9.23 -14.45 15.69
N SER A 108 -8.50 -13.59 14.98
CA SER A 108 -8.11 -13.85 13.60
C SER A 108 -6.63 -13.50 13.36
N PRO A 109 -5.70 -14.41 13.67
CA PRO A 109 -4.28 -14.20 13.41
C PRO A 109 -3.92 -14.36 11.92
N ALA A 110 -4.89 -14.59 11.03
CA ALA A 110 -4.65 -14.87 9.62
C ALA A 110 -3.89 -13.72 8.91
N CYS A 111 -4.19 -12.46 9.26
CA CYS A 111 -3.50 -11.33 8.65
C CYS A 111 -2.02 -11.28 9.04
N ARG A 112 -1.67 -11.62 10.27
CA ARG A 112 -0.26 -11.67 10.71
C ARG A 112 0.48 -12.82 10.04
N ARG A 113 -0.15 -13.97 9.86
CA ARG A 113 0.43 -15.08 9.09
C ARG A 113 0.65 -14.68 7.64
N GLY A 114 -0.26 -13.91 7.06
CA GLY A 114 -0.10 -13.34 5.74
C GLY A 114 1.12 -12.42 5.64
N ASP A 115 1.34 -11.57 6.62
CA ASP A 115 2.51 -10.69 6.66
C ASP A 115 3.83 -11.49 6.71
N LEU A 116 3.87 -12.54 7.52
CA LEU A 116 5.05 -13.40 7.59
C LEU A 116 5.30 -14.16 6.28
N ALA A 117 4.24 -14.63 5.63
CA ALA A 117 4.34 -15.29 4.33
C ALA A 117 4.85 -14.32 3.25
N ASP A 118 4.36 -13.08 3.25
CA ASP A 118 4.81 -12.04 2.33
C ASP A 118 6.30 -11.73 2.52
N MET A 119 6.77 -11.63 3.76
CA MET A 119 8.18 -11.39 4.05
C MET A 119 9.06 -12.51 3.51
N LYS A 120 8.65 -13.76 3.66
CA LYS A 120 9.35 -14.91 3.10
C LYS A 120 9.39 -14.84 1.56
N GLN A 121 8.26 -14.54 0.94
CA GLN A 121 8.15 -14.43 -0.52
C GLN A 121 9.02 -13.30 -1.07
N LEU A 122 9.13 -12.18 -0.36
CA LEU A 122 9.98 -11.07 -0.72
C LEU A 122 11.46 -11.33 -0.45
N GLY A 123 11.81 -12.39 0.28
CA GLY A 123 13.18 -12.71 0.66
C GLY A 123 13.70 -11.87 1.82
N ILE A 124 12.83 -11.28 2.61
CA ILE A 124 13.20 -10.50 3.78
C ILE A 124 13.45 -11.46 4.95
N LYS A 125 14.64 -11.39 5.53
CA LYS A 125 14.94 -12.12 6.75
C LYS A 125 14.55 -11.28 7.95
N LEU A 126 13.71 -11.85 8.81
CA LEU A 126 13.43 -11.23 10.10
C LEU A 126 14.67 -11.37 10.98
N ALA A 127 15.05 -10.28 11.67
CA ALA A 127 16.05 -10.35 12.72
C ALA A 127 15.45 -11.21 13.83
N GLY A 128 15.99 -12.41 14.01
CA GLY A 128 15.60 -13.28 15.12
C GLY A 128 16.11 -12.73 16.44
N PRO A 129 15.51 -13.16 17.55
CA PRO A 129 16.05 -12.83 18.87
C PRO A 129 17.45 -13.41 19.07
#